data_35d7509a16a4b610a184a3de64af822d
#
_entry.id   35d7509a16a4b610a184a3de64af822d
#
_cell.length_a   1.000
_cell.length_b   1.000
_cell.length_c   1.000
_cell.angle_alpha   90.00
_cell.angle_beta   90.00
_cell.angle_gamma   90.00
#
_symmetry.space_group_name_H-M   'P 1'
#
loop_
_entity.id
_entity.type
_entity.pdbx_description
1 polymer ?
#
loop_
_entity_poly.entity_id
_entity_poly.type
_entity_poly.pdbx_seq_one_letter_code
_entity_poly.pdbx_strand_id
1 'polypeptide(L)'
;MKKVVVGVSRALSPHPVGNAFEEQLFFTYDGMGRQTNAAIRATHAACASAPAGASTGAQAFCGLECVTLLLQGGLRVRDSAGHDHTLAAGDVLWNGAGRGLLREERPAPGAPLEQVSLWINLPAQYKLTEPHCQLIHSASIPALSLPGETGSLRLIAGEWQDQLGPAETVQSLQLWDLTLKAGQKTNLPLQNGWYAVLLTLTGTLRISHWLHPVGPLQTAMLDAFGDETGLHAEGDEDVRAILVSAQPLNEAISGQDGLVMNTPEQLAHMQQALAQGAFGALPALD
;
A
#
# COMPACT_ATOMS: atom_id res chain seq x y z
N MET A 1 24.16 -10.51 0.12
CA MET A 1 24.03 -10.60 -1.38
C MET A 1 22.91 -9.67 -1.82
N LYS A 2 23.13 -8.92 -2.92
CA LYS A 2 22.11 -7.97 -3.38
C LYS A 2 20.94 -8.67 -4.05
N LYS A 3 19.72 -8.24 -3.70
CA LYS A 3 18.50 -8.69 -4.39
C LYS A 3 18.51 -8.22 -5.84
N VAL A 4 17.96 -9.06 -6.72
CA VAL A 4 17.87 -8.80 -8.16
C VAL A 4 16.49 -8.28 -8.49
N VAL A 5 16.39 -7.29 -9.39
CA VAL A 5 15.11 -6.86 -9.95
C VAL A 5 14.62 -7.97 -10.90
N VAL A 6 13.42 -8.49 -10.65
CA VAL A 6 12.79 -9.55 -11.46
C VAL A 6 11.68 -9.02 -12.35
N GLY A 7 11.27 -7.79 -12.17
CA GLY A 7 10.29 -7.14 -13.03
C GLY A 7 10.17 -5.65 -12.75
N VAL A 8 9.87 -4.89 -13.80
CA VAL A 8 9.51 -3.48 -13.74
C VAL A 8 8.23 -3.28 -14.52
N SER A 9 7.25 -2.58 -13.94
CA SER A 9 6.04 -2.19 -14.61
C SER A 9 5.77 -0.70 -14.45
N ARG A 10 4.98 -0.14 -15.35
CA ARG A 10 4.44 1.22 -15.22
C ARG A 10 3.01 1.13 -14.74
N ALA A 11 2.58 2.08 -13.91
CA ALA A 11 1.19 2.21 -13.54
C ALA A 11 0.29 2.32 -14.78
N LEU A 12 -0.88 1.72 -14.71
CA LEU A 12 -1.88 1.78 -15.77
C LEU A 12 -2.44 3.21 -15.90
N SER A 13 -3.14 3.46 -17.00
CA SER A 13 -3.85 4.74 -17.19
C SER A 13 -4.80 5.03 -16.03
N PRO A 14 -4.94 6.29 -15.62
CA PRO A 14 -5.86 6.68 -14.55
C PRO A 14 -7.30 6.26 -14.89
N HIS A 15 -8.05 5.89 -13.87
CA HIS A 15 -9.49 5.63 -13.95
C HIS A 15 -10.19 6.25 -12.73
N PRO A 16 -11.44 6.70 -12.88
CA PRO A 16 -12.17 7.34 -11.78
C PRO A 16 -12.58 6.31 -10.72
N VAL A 17 -12.49 6.72 -9.46
CA VAL A 17 -13.02 5.99 -8.31
C VAL A 17 -14.17 6.81 -7.71
N GLY A 18 -15.39 6.41 -8.02
CA GLY A 18 -16.57 7.23 -7.76
C GLY A 18 -16.45 8.59 -8.43
N ASN A 19 -16.71 9.66 -7.67
CA ASN A 19 -16.42 11.04 -8.05
C ASN A 19 -15.33 11.67 -7.14
N ALA A 20 -14.56 10.83 -6.43
CA ALA A 20 -13.59 11.29 -5.45
C ALA A 20 -12.27 11.72 -6.09
N PHE A 21 -11.66 10.85 -6.88
CA PHE A 21 -10.34 11.01 -7.47
C PHE A 21 -10.13 10.05 -8.64
N GLU A 22 -9.03 10.23 -9.35
CA GLU A 22 -8.52 9.25 -10.30
C GLU A 22 -7.47 8.37 -9.64
N GLU A 23 -7.52 7.07 -9.94
CA GLU A 23 -6.59 6.05 -9.44
C GLU A 23 -5.79 5.43 -10.57
N GLN A 24 -4.50 5.25 -10.36
CA GLN A 24 -3.61 4.51 -11.24
C GLN A 24 -3.14 3.24 -10.55
N LEU A 25 -3.29 2.11 -11.24
CA LEU A 25 -2.93 0.81 -10.73
C LEU A 25 -1.45 0.50 -11.00
N PHE A 26 -0.65 0.27 -9.97
CA PHE A 26 0.73 -0.21 -10.11
C PHE A 26 0.76 -1.71 -10.42
N PHE A 27 0.07 -2.52 -9.65
CA PHE A 27 -0.05 -3.97 -9.84
C PHE A 27 -1.26 -4.56 -9.10
N THR A 28 -1.64 -5.79 -9.49
CA THR A 28 -2.70 -6.59 -8.83
C THR A 28 -2.21 -7.99 -8.49
N TYR A 29 -3.08 -8.75 -7.80
CA TYR A 29 -2.89 -10.18 -7.49
C TYR A 29 -2.84 -11.09 -8.74
N ASP A 30 -3.26 -10.62 -9.90
CA ASP A 30 -3.13 -11.36 -11.16
C ASP A 30 -1.76 -11.18 -11.83
N GLY A 31 -0.96 -10.20 -11.37
CA GLY A 31 0.38 -9.87 -11.84
C GLY A 31 1.44 -10.06 -10.76
N MET A 32 2.20 -9.00 -10.48
CA MET A 32 3.26 -9.01 -9.46
C MET A 32 2.75 -9.42 -8.07
N GLY A 33 1.53 -9.05 -7.70
CA GLY A 33 0.93 -9.42 -6.43
C GLY A 33 0.79 -10.92 -6.20
N ARG A 34 0.68 -11.72 -7.28
CA ARG A 34 0.69 -13.18 -7.17
C ARG A 34 2.06 -13.71 -6.73
N GLN A 35 3.13 -13.09 -7.17
CA GLN A 35 4.49 -13.52 -6.83
C GLN A 35 4.87 -13.10 -5.41
N THR A 36 4.56 -11.86 -5.02
CA THR A 36 4.77 -11.38 -3.66
C THR A 36 3.90 -12.12 -2.66
N ASN A 37 2.67 -12.47 -3.07
CA ASN A 37 1.65 -13.20 -2.33
C ASN A 37 1.22 -12.55 -0.99
N ALA A 38 1.94 -11.53 -0.55
CA ALA A 38 1.68 -10.71 0.62
C ALA A 38 1.16 -9.33 0.23
N ALA A 39 1.94 -8.50 -0.48
CA ALA A 39 1.45 -7.26 -1.08
C ALA A 39 0.81 -7.60 -2.43
N ILE A 40 -0.51 -7.58 -2.50
CA ILE A 40 -1.26 -8.13 -3.64
C ILE A 40 -1.83 -7.08 -4.59
N ARG A 41 -1.90 -5.83 -4.17
CA ARG A 41 -2.30 -4.69 -5.03
C ARG A 41 -1.67 -3.42 -4.50
N ALA A 42 -1.31 -2.53 -5.40
CA ALA A 42 -0.93 -1.16 -5.08
C ALA A 42 -1.51 -0.18 -6.09
N THR A 43 -1.94 0.99 -5.60
CA THR A 43 -2.47 2.07 -6.41
C THR A 43 -1.94 3.42 -5.94
N HIS A 44 -1.90 4.37 -6.86
CA HIS A 44 -1.68 5.79 -6.59
C HIS A 44 -2.93 6.55 -7.01
N ALA A 45 -3.46 7.37 -6.12
CA ALA A 45 -4.60 8.22 -6.42
C ALA A 45 -4.25 9.67 -6.17
N ALA A 46 -4.71 10.54 -7.09
CA ALA A 46 -4.50 11.97 -6.98
C ALA A 46 -5.66 12.76 -7.56
N CYS A 47 -5.92 13.94 -6.99
CA CYS A 47 -6.75 14.97 -7.60
C CYS A 47 -6.21 16.35 -7.23
N ALA A 48 -6.33 17.31 -8.16
CA ALA A 48 -5.86 18.67 -7.92
C ALA A 48 -6.81 19.45 -6.97
N SER A 49 -8.10 19.11 -6.97
CA SER A 49 -9.12 19.71 -6.10
C SER A 49 -10.33 18.79 -6.05
N ALA A 50 -10.64 18.27 -4.89
CA ALA A 50 -11.79 17.41 -4.71
C ALA A 50 -13.10 18.22 -4.75
N PRO A 51 -14.12 17.79 -5.51
CA PRO A 51 -15.42 18.46 -5.52
C PRO A 51 -16.13 18.33 -4.15
N ALA A 52 -17.04 19.25 -3.87
CA ALA A 52 -17.89 19.13 -2.69
C ALA A 52 -18.74 17.85 -2.77
N GLY A 53 -18.78 17.08 -1.69
CA GLY A 53 -19.49 15.80 -1.63
C GLY A 53 -18.82 14.65 -2.38
N ALA A 54 -17.57 14.81 -2.78
CA ALA A 54 -16.80 13.74 -3.41
C ALA A 54 -16.74 12.48 -2.54
N SER A 55 -16.88 11.31 -3.17
CA SER A 55 -16.90 10.01 -2.50
C SER A 55 -16.51 8.90 -3.47
N THR A 56 -15.78 7.90 -2.97
CA THR A 56 -15.57 6.66 -3.71
C THR A 56 -16.85 5.82 -3.84
N GLY A 57 -17.87 6.14 -3.05
CA GLY A 57 -18.97 5.23 -2.79
C GLY A 57 -18.55 4.06 -1.90
N ALA A 58 -19.53 3.26 -1.52
CA ALA A 58 -19.28 2.06 -0.72
C ALA A 58 -18.58 0.99 -1.56
N GLN A 59 -17.38 0.60 -1.15
CA GLN A 59 -16.58 -0.47 -1.74
C GLN A 59 -16.50 -1.65 -0.78
N ALA A 60 -16.66 -2.88 -1.29
CA ALA A 60 -16.63 -4.09 -0.49
C ALA A 60 -15.22 -4.68 -0.43
N PHE A 61 -14.80 -5.06 0.78
CA PHE A 61 -13.50 -5.72 1.02
C PHE A 61 -13.67 -6.92 1.94
N CYS A 62 -12.94 -8.00 1.67
CA CYS A 62 -12.78 -9.12 2.60
C CYS A 62 -11.48 -9.89 2.35
N GLY A 63 -10.98 -10.54 3.40
CA GLY A 63 -9.80 -11.43 3.35
C GLY A 63 -8.48 -10.72 3.10
N LEU A 64 -8.41 -9.42 3.30
CA LEU A 64 -7.23 -8.57 3.11
C LEU A 64 -7.22 -7.40 4.11
N GLU A 65 -6.11 -6.70 4.14
CA GLU A 65 -5.96 -5.39 4.79
C GLU A 65 -5.77 -4.31 3.72
N CYS A 66 -6.49 -3.19 3.87
CA CYS A 66 -6.29 -1.97 3.09
C CYS A 66 -5.42 -1.00 3.87
N VAL A 67 -4.28 -0.62 3.30
CA VAL A 67 -3.37 0.37 3.90
C VAL A 67 -3.39 1.61 3.04
N THR A 68 -3.83 2.74 3.58
CA THR A 68 -3.86 4.03 2.91
C THR A 68 -2.78 4.94 3.49
N LEU A 69 -1.81 5.33 2.68
CA LEU A 69 -0.80 6.34 2.99
C LEU A 69 -1.25 7.66 2.38
N LEU A 70 -1.70 8.61 3.21
CA LEU A 70 -2.09 9.92 2.72
C LEU A 70 -0.85 10.80 2.57
N LEU A 71 -0.50 11.15 1.34
CA LEU A 71 0.71 11.92 1.02
C LEU A 71 0.42 13.43 1.01
N GLN A 72 -0.78 13.83 0.57
CA GLN A 72 -1.21 15.22 0.51
C GLN A 72 -2.71 15.34 0.75
N GLY A 73 -3.14 16.44 1.38
CA GLY A 73 -4.53 16.79 1.58
C GLY A 73 -5.13 16.23 2.86
N GLY A 74 -6.45 16.05 2.83
CA GLY A 74 -7.24 15.44 3.90
C GLY A 74 -8.19 14.39 3.35
N LEU A 75 -8.41 13.32 4.11
CA LEU A 75 -9.25 12.21 3.70
C LEU A 75 -10.07 11.70 4.89
N ARG A 76 -11.39 11.67 4.77
CA ARG A 76 -12.26 10.95 5.71
C ARG A 76 -12.50 9.55 5.17
N VAL A 77 -12.29 8.55 6.02
CA VAL A 77 -12.51 7.13 5.70
C VAL A 77 -13.49 6.56 6.71
N ARG A 78 -14.55 5.91 6.21
CA ARG A 78 -15.58 5.28 7.03
C ARG A 78 -15.79 3.85 6.59
N ASP A 79 -16.20 2.99 7.52
CA ASP A 79 -16.55 1.62 7.20
C ASP A 79 -17.82 1.14 7.91
N SER A 80 -18.33 -0.01 7.49
CA SER A 80 -19.55 -0.62 8.05
C SER A 80 -19.33 -1.31 9.41
N ALA A 81 -18.08 -1.43 9.87
CA ALA A 81 -17.77 -1.88 11.23
C ALA A 81 -17.88 -0.73 12.28
N GLY A 82 -18.12 0.51 11.80
CA GLY A 82 -18.32 1.68 12.65
C GLY A 82 -17.07 2.53 12.84
N HIS A 83 -15.98 2.26 12.12
CA HIS A 83 -14.81 3.14 12.15
C HIS A 83 -15.07 4.37 11.25
N ASP A 84 -14.67 5.54 11.74
CA ASP A 84 -14.78 6.82 11.04
C ASP A 84 -13.57 7.69 11.43
N HIS A 85 -12.65 7.86 10.50
CA HIS A 85 -11.39 8.55 10.73
C HIS A 85 -11.15 9.63 9.69
N THR A 86 -10.60 10.77 10.14
CA THR A 86 -10.10 11.82 9.26
C THR A 86 -8.58 11.81 9.31
N LEU A 87 -7.96 11.61 8.17
CA LEU A 87 -6.52 11.61 7.98
C LEU A 87 -6.04 12.98 7.53
N ALA A 88 -4.89 13.39 8.05
CA ALA A 88 -4.09 14.50 7.55
C ALA A 88 -2.90 13.97 6.74
N ALA A 89 -2.26 14.84 5.95
CA ALA A 89 -1.08 14.47 5.17
C ALA A 89 0.01 13.85 6.07
N GLY A 90 0.51 12.72 5.66
CA GLY A 90 1.48 11.91 6.39
C GLY A 90 0.87 10.85 7.31
N ASP A 91 -0.43 10.87 7.60
CA ASP A 91 -1.10 9.80 8.34
C ASP A 91 -1.21 8.53 7.50
N VAL A 92 -1.31 7.40 8.19
CA VAL A 92 -1.55 6.08 7.58
C VAL A 92 -2.77 5.44 8.24
N LEU A 93 -3.68 4.92 7.44
CA LEU A 93 -4.80 4.13 7.92
C LEU A 93 -4.58 2.66 7.54
N TRP A 94 -4.55 1.78 8.54
CA TRP A 94 -4.46 0.34 8.39
C TRP A 94 -5.80 -0.28 8.74
N ASN A 95 -6.53 -0.75 7.73
CA ASN A 95 -7.90 -1.22 7.87
C ASN A 95 -7.99 -2.69 7.45
N GLY A 96 -8.12 -3.58 8.42
CA GLY A 96 -8.31 -5.02 8.19
C GLY A 96 -9.76 -5.34 7.90
N ALA A 97 -10.01 -5.86 6.70
CA ALA A 97 -11.37 -6.19 6.26
C ALA A 97 -11.86 -7.55 6.81
N GLY A 98 -10.94 -8.48 7.10
CA GLY A 98 -11.26 -9.78 7.66
C GLY A 98 -12.44 -10.46 6.97
N ARG A 99 -13.49 -10.78 7.72
CA ARG A 99 -14.72 -11.46 7.21
C ARG A 99 -15.58 -10.60 6.30
N GLY A 100 -15.25 -9.33 6.12
CA GLY A 100 -15.89 -8.42 5.17
C GLY A 100 -16.41 -7.14 5.81
N LEU A 101 -16.24 -6.04 5.08
CA LEU A 101 -16.78 -4.72 5.39
C LEU A 101 -17.05 -3.94 4.11
N LEU A 102 -17.89 -2.89 4.22
CA LEU A 102 -18.01 -1.83 3.24
C LEU A 102 -17.17 -0.64 3.71
N ARG A 103 -16.43 -0.01 2.80
CA ARG A 103 -15.56 1.13 3.09
C ARG A 103 -15.79 2.25 2.08
N GLU A 104 -15.74 3.49 2.53
CA GLU A 104 -15.90 4.69 1.73
C GLU A 104 -14.80 5.69 2.06
N GLU A 105 -14.26 6.33 1.03
CA GLU A 105 -13.30 7.43 1.14
C GLU A 105 -13.92 8.74 0.65
N ARG A 106 -13.66 9.83 1.39
CA ARG A 106 -14.13 11.17 1.06
C ARG A 106 -12.99 12.17 1.20
N PRO A 107 -12.42 12.65 0.08
CA PRO A 107 -11.40 13.69 0.13
C PRO A 107 -11.98 15.01 0.65
N ALA A 108 -11.13 15.82 1.29
CA ALA A 108 -11.50 17.15 1.79
C ALA A 108 -11.87 18.06 0.61
N PRO A 109 -13.05 18.72 0.65
CA PRO A 109 -13.50 19.55 -0.46
C PRO A 109 -12.57 20.72 -0.75
N GLY A 110 -12.35 21.01 -2.02
CA GLY A 110 -11.53 22.13 -2.49
C GLY A 110 -10.02 21.98 -2.25
N ALA A 111 -9.58 20.87 -1.67
CA ALA A 111 -8.18 20.59 -1.41
C ALA A 111 -7.63 19.57 -2.42
N PRO A 112 -6.32 19.61 -2.72
CA PRO A 112 -5.66 18.53 -3.43
C PRO A 112 -5.64 17.25 -2.59
N LEU A 113 -5.59 16.10 -3.25
CA LEU A 113 -5.36 14.81 -2.61
C LEU A 113 -4.26 14.08 -3.36
N GLU A 114 -3.39 13.42 -2.60
CA GLU A 114 -2.47 12.39 -3.09
C GLU A 114 -2.35 11.28 -2.07
N GLN A 115 -2.54 10.03 -2.51
CA GLN A 115 -2.41 8.85 -1.65
C GLN A 115 -1.86 7.64 -2.40
N VAL A 116 -1.25 6.74 -1.65
CA VAL A 116 -0.93 5.38 -2.07
C VAL A 116 -1.79 4.42 -1.26
N SER A 117 -2.47 3.50 -1.94
CA SER A 117 -3.19 2.40 -1.29
C SER A 117 -2.54 1.07 -1.60
N LEU A 118 -2.37 0.26 -0.55
CA LEU A 118 -1.84 -1.10 -0.64
C LEU A 118 -2.89 -2.08 -0.14
N TRP A 119 -3.00 -3.23 -0.81
CA TRP A 119 -3.73 -4.37 -0.29
C TRP A 119 -2.73 -5.42 0.16
N ILE A 120 -2.80 -5.74 1.45
CA ILE A 120 -1.99 -6.77 2.09
C ILE A 120 -2.87 -8.00 2.28
N ASN A 121 -2.46 -9.12 1.71
CA ASN A 121 -3.20 -10.37 1.80
C ASN A 121 -3.15 -10.91 3.24
N LEU A 122 -4.27 -11.36 3.75
CA LEU A 122 -4.30 -12.05 5.03
C LEU A 122 -3.98 -13.54 4.85
N PRO A 123 -3.19 -14.14 5.76
CA PRO A 123 -3.08 -15.60 5.83
C PRO A 123 -4.46 -16.26 5.98
N ALA A 124 -4.64 -17.45 5.44
CA ALA A 124 -5.93 -18.17 5.39
C ALA A 124 -6.67 -18.20 6.74
N GLN A 125 -5.93 -18.43 7.83
CA GLN A 125 -6.48 -18.48 9.20
C GLN A 125 -7.03 -17.13 9.70
N TYR A 126 -6.65 -16.02 9.09
CA TYR A 126 -7.06 -14.66 9.50
C TYR A 126 -8.06 -14.00 8.54
N LYS A 127 -8.37 -14.64 7.40
CA LYS A 127 -9.29 -14.06 6.40
C LYS A 127 -10.71 -13.83 6.89
N LEU A 128 -11.14 -14.54 7.92
CA LEU A 128 -12.48 -14.41 8.49
C LEU A 128 -12.50 -13.83 9.90
N THR A 129 -11.43 -13.14 10.31
CA THR A 129 -11.41 -12.38 11.57
C THR A 129 -12.34 -11.19 11.54
N GLU A 130 -12.66 -10.64 12.71
CA GLU A 130 -13.42 -9.39 12.80
C GLU A 130 -12.68 -8.26 12.10
N PRO A 131 -13.38 -7.36 11.40
CA PRO A 131 -12.79 -6.14 10.88
C PRO A 131 -12.15 -5.30 11.99
N HIS A 132 -11.02 -4.67 11.69
CA HIS A 132 -10.31 -3.79 12.61
C HIS A 132 -9.72 -2.59 11.88
N CYS A 133 -9.39 -1.55 12.62
CA CYS A 133 -8.84 -0.33 12.04
C CYS A 133 -7.82 0.30 12.99
N GLN A 134 -6.68 0.71 12.45
CA GLN A 134 -5.64 1.46 13.15
C GLN A 134 -5.34 2.75 12.39
N LEU A 135 -5.63 3.91 12.99
CA LEU A 135 -5.14 5.20 12.51
C LEU A 135 -3.76 5.46 13.11
N ILE A 136 -2.76 5.61 12.26
CA ILE A 136 -1.38 5.89 12.62
C ILE A 136 -1.08 7.34 12.25
N HIS A 137 -0.99 8.21 13.26
CA HIS A 137 -0.68 9.61 13.02
C HIS A 137 0.76 9.81 12.56
N SER A 138 0.98 10.73 11.65
CA SER A 138 2.30 11.07 11.10
C SER A 138 3.36 11.30 12.19
N ALA A 139 2.96 11.92 13.31
CA ALA A 139 3.84 12.23 14.43
C ALA A 139 4.33 10.96 15.19
N SER A 140 3.62 9.83 15.08
CA SER A 140 4.00 8.57 15.72
C SER A 140 4.87 7.69 14.82
N ILE A 141 5.05 8.06 13.55
CA ILE A 141 5.88 7.32 12.60
C ILE A 141 7.33 7.78 12.72
N PRO A 142 8.29 6.93 13.14
CA PRO A 142 9.68 7.31 13.23
C PRO A 142 10.22 7.78 11.87
N ALA A 143 10.84 8.96 11.84
CA ALA A 143 11.57 9.49 10.69
C ALA A 143 13.07 9.33 10.96
N LEU A 144 13.72 8.49 10.16
CA LEU A 144 15.09 8.05 10.34
C LEU A 144 15.97 8.48 9.18
N SER A 145 17.22 8.85 9.45
CA SER A 145 18.18 9.16 8.38
C SER A 145 18.70 7.88 7.73
N LEU A 146 18.80 7.89 6.41
CA LEU A 146 19.50 6.85 5.66
C LEU A 146 21.03 6.94 5.90
N PRO A 147 21.77 5.83 5.78
CA PRO A 147 23.22 5.82 5.97
C PRO A 147 23.92 6.92 5.16
N GLY A 148 24.85 7.64 5.81
CA GLY A 148 25.58 8.75 5.18
C GLY A 148 24.72 9.99 4.91
N GLU A 149 23.58 10.14 5.58
CA GLU A 149 22.62 11.25 5.38
C GLU A 149 22.15 11.41 3.93
N THR A 150 22.13 10.31 3.20
CA THR A 150 21.75 10.25 1.78
C THR A 150 20.27 10.50 1.53
N GLY A 151 19.47 10.50 2.59
CA GLY A 151 18.03 10.68 2.56
C GLY A 151 17.41 10.33 3.90
N SER A 152 16.13 10.02 3.88
CA SER A 152 15.35 9.61 5.06
C SER A 152 14.37 8.50 4.74
N LEU A 153 13.92 7.80 5.77
CA LEU A 153 12.80 6.88 5.69
C LEU A 153 11.84 7.15 6.85
N ARG A 154 10.55 7.02 6.56
CA ARG A 154 9.50 6.93 7.57
C ARG A 154 9.17 5.45 7.76
N LEU A 155 9.37 4.97 8.99
CA LEU A 155 9.21 3.57 9.36
C LEU A 155 7.75 3.31 9.77
N ILE A 156 6.92 2.87 8.83
CA ILE A 156 5.48 2.65 9.07
C ILE A 156 5.26 1.27 9.72
N ALA A 157 5.87 0.24 9.15
CA ALA A 157 5.81 -1.13 9.68
C ALA A 157 7.15 -1.83 9.54
N GLY A 158 7.36 -2.83 10.40
CA GLY A 158 8.61 -3.60 10.47
C GLY A 158 9.68 -2.92 11.29
N GLU A 159 10.92 -3.25 11.02
CA GLU A 159 12.07 -2.84 11.82
C GLU A 159 13.13 -2.17 10.95
N TRP A 160 13.82 -1.17 11.52
CA TRP A 160 15.02 -0.53 10.98
C TRP A 160 15.94 -0.13 12.12
N GLN A 161 17.18 -0.66 12.18
CA GLN A 161 18.22 -0.26 13.19
C GLN A 161 17.66 -0.27 14.64
N ASP A 162 17.05 -1.35 15.07
CA ASP A 162 16.44 -1.53 16.40
C ASP A 162 15.24 -0.61 16.70
N GLN A 163 14.73 0.12 15.69
CA GLN A 163 13.48 0.87 15.77
C GLN A 163 12.35 0.06 15.14
N LEU A 164 11.18 0.13 15.76
CA LEU A 164 9.97 -0.52 15.25
C LEU A 164 8.99 0.52 14.70
N GLY A 165 8.37 0.19 13.57
CA GLY A 165 7.23 0.93 13.04
C GLY A 165 5.99 0.74 13.91
N PRO A 166 5.10 1.73 13.98
CA PRO A 166 3.93 1.70 14.87
C PRO A 166 2.79 0.79 14.36
N ALA A 167 2.82 0.33 13.13
CA ALA A 167 1.75 -0.51 12.59
C ALA A 167 1.75 -1.90 13.25
N GLU A 168 0.60 -2.28 13.77
CA GLU A 168 0.33 -3.66 14.21
C GLU A 168 -0.09 -4.49 12.99
N THR A 169 0.70 -5.51 12.65
CA THR A 169 0.52 -6.28 11.43
C THR A 169 0.27 -7.75 11.74
N VAL A 170 -0.67 -8.36 10.99
CA VAL A 170 -0.99 -9.80 11.13
C VAL A 170 0.17 -10.67 10.65
N GLN A 171 0.90 -10.21 9.65
CA GLN A 171 2.07 -10.91 9.12
C GLN A 171 3.32 -10.03 9.18
N SER A 172 4.48 -10.66 9.21
CA SER A 172 5.75 -9.94 9.20
C SER A 172 5.95 -9.25 7.85
N LEU A 173 6.07 -7.93 7.89
CA LEU A 173 6.33 -7.11 6.72
C LEU A 173 7.10 -5.83 7.08
N GLN A 174 7.70 -5.22 6.08
CA GLN A 174 8.31 -3.89 6.13
C GLN A 174 7.53 -2.97 5.21
N LEU A 175 7.13 -1.81 5.71
CA LEU A 175 6.52 -0.73 4.94
C LEU A 175 7.21 0.58 5.27
N TRP A 176 7.96 1.11 4.30
CA TRP A 176 8.78 2.30 4.43
C TRP A 176 8.43 3.33 3.37
N ASP A 177 8.29 4.59 3.76
CA ASP A 177 8.20 5.75 2.86
C ASP A 177 9.59 6.39 2.79
N LEU A 178 10.26 6.22 1.66
CA LEU A 178 11.66 6.56 1.43
C LEU A 178 11.78 7.88 0.67
N THR A 179 12.70 8.72 1.12
CA THR A 179 13.20 9.85 0.33
C THR A 179 14.72 9.71 0.18
N LEU A 180 15.21 9.65 -1.05
CA LEU A 180 16.62 9.62 -1.37
C LEU A 180 16.98 10.93 -2.07
N LYS A 181 17.95 11.68 -1.53
CA LYS A 181 18.37 12.98 -2.08
C LYS A 181 18.97 12.82 -3.48
N ALA A 182 18.77 13.81 -4.32
CA ALA A 182 19.30 13.88 -5.67
C ALA A 182 20.79 13.50 -5.75
N GLY A 183 21.15 12.65 -6.70
CA GLY A 183 22.50 12.16 -6.92
C GLY A 183 23.07 11.22 -5.85
N GLN A 184 22.34 10.97 -4.75
CA GLN A 184 22.82 10.15 -3.65
C GLN A 184 22.60 8.66 -3.88
N LYS A 185 23.43 7.86 -3.20
CA LYS A 185 23.38 6.39 -3.23
C LYS A 185 23.29 5.85 -1.81
N THR A 186 22.50 4.80 -1.65
CA THR A 186 22.39 4.08 -0.39
C THR A 186 22.25 2.58 -0.61
N ASN A 187 22.57 1.80 0.41
CA ASN A 187 22.20 0.38 0.45
C ASN A 187 21.13 0.20 1.54
N LEU A 188 20.04 -0.45 1.17
CA LEU A 188 18.98 -0.80 2.11
C LEU A 188 19.12 -2.27 2.50
N PRO A 189 19.23 -2.59 3.80
CA PRO A 189 19.11 -3.96 4.27
C PRO A 189 17.66 -4.46 4.08
N LEU A 190 17.52 -5.67 3.59
CA LEU A 190 16.24 -6.33 3.35
C LEU A 190 16.27 -7.74 3.91
N GLN A 191 15.12 -8.34 4.18
CA GLN A 191 15.05 -9.70 4.65
C GLN A 191 15.29 -10.69 3.51
N ASN A 192 16.21 -11.63 3.73
CA ASN A 192 16.39 -12.76 2.81
C ASN A 192 15.15 -13.69 2.89
N GLY A 193 14.68 -14.16 1.76
CA GLY A 193 13.45 -14.96 1.64
C GLY A 193 12.18 -14.13 1.44
N TRP A 194 12.27 -12.80 1.49
CA TRP A 194 11.12 -11.90 1.29
C TRP A 194 11.21 -11.21 -0.08
N TYR A 195 10.11 -11.16 -0.81
CA TYR A 195 10.00 -10.25 -1.94
C TYR A 195 9.94 -8.80 -1.47
N ALA A 196 10.47 -7.90 -2.27
CA ALA A 196 10.29 -6.48 -2.04
C ALA A 196 9.79 -5.78 -3.29
N VAL A 197 8.94 -4.77 -3.10
CA VAL A 197 8.40 -3.92 -4.16
C VAL A 197 8.74 -2.49 -3.83
N LEU A 198 9.29 -1.77 -4.81
CA LEU A 198 9.55 -0.35 -4.76
C LEU A 198 8.57 0.35 -5.71
N LEU A 199 7.72 1.21 -5.17
CA LEU A 199 6.81 2.08 -5.91
C LEU A 199 7.46 3.46 -6.00
N THR A 200 8.02 3.83 -7.14
CA THR A 200 8.63 5.15 -7.33
C THR A 200 7.53 6.17 -7.58
N LEU A 201 7.43 7.19 -6.73
CA LEU A 201 6.42 8.26 -6.83
C LEU A 201 6.98 9.46 -7.58
N THR A 202 8.18 9.92 -7.23
CA THR A 202 8.87 11.05 -7.87
C THR A 202 10.34 10.72 -8.11
N GLY A 203 10.97 11.46 -9.00
CA GLY A 203 12.38 11.29 -9.36
C GLY A 203 12.64 10.00 -10.15
N THR A 204 13.92 9.70 -10.36
CA THR A 204 14.36 8.53 -11.12
C THR A 204 15.30 7.68 -10.26
N LEU A 205 14.93 6.40 -10.07
CA LEU A 205 15.64 5.46 -9.22
C LEU A 205 16.44 4.46 -10.07
N ARG A 206 17.73 4.33 -9.81
CA ARG A 206 18.51 3.17 -10.25
C ARG A 206 18.63 2.16 -9.12
N ILE A 207 18.40 0.91 -9.46
CA ILE A 207 18.48 -0.22 -8.53
C ILE A 207 19.67 -1.09 -8.94
N SER A 208 20.47 -1.56 -7.97
CA SER A 208 21.63 -2.42 -8.21
C SER A 208 21.34 -3.56 -9.19
N HIS A 209 22.28 -3.80 -10.11
CA HIS A 209 22.20 -4.85 -11.12
C HIS A 209 21.05 -4.74 -12.13
N TRP A 210 20.27 -3.64 -12.10
CA TRP A 210 19.26 -3.34 -13.11
C TRP A 210 19.76 -2.25 -14.06
N LEU A 211 19.71 -2.52 -15.36
CA LEU A 211 20.31 -1.62 -16.37
C LEU A 211 19.49 -0.37 -16.65
N HIS A 212 18.18 -0.45 -16.46
CA HIS A 212 17.28 0.64 -16.78
C HIS A 212 16.86 1.41 -15.53
N PRO A 213 16.71 2.75 -15.62
CA PRO A 213 16.16 3.52 -14.51
C PRO A 213 14.68 3.21 -14.31
N VAL A 214 14.22 3.37 -13.07
CA VAL A 214 12.81 3.25 -12.65
C VAL A 214 12.32 4.66 -12.38
N GLY A 215 11.48 5.18 -13.25
CA GLY A 215 10.96 6.56 -13.16
C GLY A 215 9.69 6.68 -12.33
N PRO A 216 9.09 7.89 -12.30
CA PRO A 216 7.83 8.13 -11.58
C PRO A 216 6.70 7.20 -12.05
N LEU A 217 5.88 6.79 -11.11
CA LEU A 217 4.76 5.88 -11.30
C LEU A 217 5.16 4.55 -11.94
N GLN A 218 6.38 4.10 -11.63
CA GLN A 218 6.86 2.77 -11.97
C GLN A 218 7.11 1.94 -10.72
N THR A 219 6.97 0.63 -10.88
CA THR A 219 7.16 -0.37 -9.83
C THR A 219 8.32 -1.26 -10.21
N ALA A 220 9.26 -1.47 -9.29
CA ALA A 220 10.28 -2.50 -9.40
C ALA A 220 10.03 -3.59 -8.36
N MET A 221 9.99 -4.85 -8.79
CA MET A 221 9.93 -6.00 -7.91
C MET A 221 11.31 -6.63 -7.79
N LEU A 222 11.73 -6.85 -6.55
CA LEU A 222 12.98 -7.51 -6.18
C LEU A 222 12.71 -8.95 -5.76
N ASP A 223 13.59 -9.85 -6.18
CA ASP A 223 13.56 -11.27 -5.85
C ASP A 223 13.58 -11.50 -4.31
N ALA A 224 13.08 -12.65 -3.90
CA ALA A 224 13.13 -13.08 -2.51
C ALA A 224 14.58 -13.31 -2.02
N PHE A 225 15.49 -13.72 -2.90
CA PHE A 225 16.88 -14.01 -2.52
C PHE A 225 17.73 -12.76 -2.40
N GLY A 226 18.50 -12.66 -1.32
CA GLY A 226 19.38 -11.55 -0.98
C GLY A 226 18.90 -10.81 0.25
N ASP A 227 19.80 -10.04 0.83
CA ASP A 227 19.66 -9.37 2.14
C ASP A 227 19.88 -7.86 2.06
N GLU A 228 20.09 -7.32 0.85
CA GLU A 228 20.25 -5.88 0.62
C GLU A 228 19.87 -5.49 -0.82
N THR A 229 19.60 -4.21 -1.03
CA THR A 229 19.55 -3.60 -2.37
C THR A 229 20.25 -2.24 -2.37
N GLY A 230 20.98 -1.94 -3.45
CA GLY A 230 21.55 -0.60 -3.65
C GLY A 230 20.59 0.28 -4.45
N LEU A 231 20.40 1.49 -4.00
CA LEU A 231 19.57 2.52 -4.63
C LEU A 231 20.44 3.73 -4.98
N HIS A 232 20.11 4.38 -6.11
CA HIS A 232 20.74 5.63 -6.54
C HIS A 232 19.66 6.55 -7.12
N ALA A 233 19.49 7.72 -6.54
CA ALA A 233 18.68 8.79 -7.12
C ALA A 233 19.44 9.39 -8.31
N GLU A 234 18.97 9.15 -9.53
CA GLU A 234 19.59 9.64 -10.75
C GLU A 234 19.01 11.00 -11.14
N GLY A 235 19.86 11.95 -11.49
CA GLY A 235 19.47 13.31 -11.85
C GLY A 235 19.48 14.28 -10.68
N ASP A 236 18.75 15.39 -10.85
CA ASP A 236 18.77 16.56 -9.95
C ASP A 236 17.55 16.63 -9.04
N GLU A 237 16.69 15.62 -9.08
CA GLU A 237 15.48 15.53 -8.26
C GLU A 237 15.62 14.46 -7.18
N ASP A 238 15.07 14.75 -6.00
CA ASP A 238 14.93 13.75 -4.95
C ASP A 238 13.97 12.63 -5.40
N VAL A 239 14.32 11.40 -5.06
CA VAL A 239 13.44 10.25 -5.28
C VAL A 239 12.59 10.04 -4.06
N ARG A 240 11.26 9.97 -4.23
CA ARG A 240 10.36 9.41 -3.23
C ARG A 240 9.84 8.06 -3.71
N ALA A 241 9.92 7.06 -2.84
CA ALA A 241 9.45 5.71 -3.13
C ALA A 241 8.84 5.06 -1.89
N ILE A 242 7.80 4.24 -2.10
CA ILE A 242 7.26 3.37 -1.07
C ILE A 242 7.87 1.99 -1.26
N LEU A 243 8.50 1.47 -0.21
CA LEU A 243 8.98 0.10 -0.16
C LEU A 243 8.03 -0.75 0.67
N VAL A 244 7.55 -1.84 0.08
CA VAL A 244 6.86 -2.92 0.81
C VAL A 244 7.64 -4.20 0.62
N SER A 245 8.02 -4.86 1.72
CA SER A 245 8.73 -6.14 1.70
C SER A 245 8.07 -7.07 2.72
N ALA A 246 7.77 -8.30 2.31
CA ALA A 246 7.08 -9.23 3.16
C ALA A 246 7.45 -10.69 2.84
N GLN A 247 7.29 -11.53 3.86
CA GLN A 247 7.38 -12.97 3.68
C GLN A 247 6.21 -13.44 2.79
N PRO A 248 6.48 -14.19 1.72
CA PRO A 248 5.42 -14.75 0.90
C PRO A 248 4.59 -15.75 1.72
N LEU A 249 3.26 -15.65 1.64
CA LEU A 249 2.35 -16.56 2.34
C LEU A 249 2.37 -17.97 1.73
N ASN A 250 2.74 -18.08 0.44
CA ASN A 250 2.70 -19.33 -0.34
C ASN A 250 1.31 -19.99 -0.35
N GLU A 251 0.28 -19.19 -0.32
CA GLU A 251 -1.12 -19.62 -0.34
C GLU A 251 -1.76 -19.26 -1.70
N ALA A 252 -2.75 -20.04 -2.13
CA ALA A 252 -3.50 -19.72 -3.32
C ALA A 252 -4.28 -18.41 -3.12
N ILE A 253 -4.44 -17.65 -4.20
CA ILE A 253 -5.26 -16.43 -4.25
C ILE A 253 -6.39 -16.65 -5.23
N SER A 254 -7.62 -16.48 -4.75
CA SER A 254 -8.84 -16.39 -5.52
C SER A 254 -9.50 -15.07 -5.20
N GLY A 255 -9.47 -14.13 -6.13
CA GLY A 255 -9.92 -12.76 -5.88
C GLY A 255 -10.82 -12.22 -6.98
N GLN A 256 -11.72 -11.34 -6.60
CA GLN A 256 -12.47 -10.47 -7.49
C GLN A 256 -12.71 -9.14 -6.79
N ASP A 257 -12.31 -8.04 -7.45
CA ASP A 257 -12.35 -6.69 -6.87
C ASP A 257 -11.68 -6.66 -5.48
N GLY A 258 -12.34 -6.20 -4.44
CA GLY A 258 -11.86 -6.15 -3.06
C GLY A 258 -12.06 -7.44 -2.26
N LEU A 259 -12.60 -8.51 -2.86
CA LEU A 259 -12.81 -9.79 -2.18
C LEU A 259 -11.65 -10.74 -2.52
N VAL A 260 -10.88 -11.18 -1.53
CA VAL A 260 -9.69 -12.00 -1.72
C VAL A 260 -9.68 -13.18 -0.76
N MET A 261 -9.85 -14.37 -1.31
CA MET A 261 -9.90 -15.63 -0.58
C MET A 261 -8.83 -16.60 -1.10
N ASN A 262 -8.82 -17.83 -0.62
CA ASN A 262 -7.86 -18.86 -1.05
C ASN A 262 -8.42 -19.80 -2.11
N THR A 263 -9.75 -19.98 -2.18
CA THR A 263 -10.38 -20.84 -3.19
C THR A 263 -11.57 -20.16 -3.87
N PRO A 264 -11.93 -20.60 -5.10
CA PRO A 264 -13.12 -20.08 -5.78
C PRO A 264 -14.42 -20.28 -4.98
N GLU A 265 -14.54 -21.37 -4.23
CA GLU A 265 -15.72 -21.68 -3.42
C GLU A 265 -15.83 -20.70 -2.25
N GLN A 266 -14.72 -20.39 -1.58
CA GLN A 266 -14.68 -19.37 -0.53
C GLN A 266 -15.03 -17.99 -1.10
N LEU A 267 -14.50 -17.62 -2.27
CA LEU A 267 -14.83 -16.36 -2.94
C LEU A 267 -16.31 -16.28 -3.26
N ALA A 268 -16.90 -17.33 -3.86
CA ALA A 268 -18.32 -17.39 -4.15
C ALA A 268 -19.18 -17.25 -2.90
N HIS A 269 -18.77 -17.86 -1.79
CA HIS A 269 -19.46 -17.71 -0.51
C HIS A 269 -19.44 -16.24 -0.03
N MET A 270 -18.30 -15.55 -0.13
CA MET A 270 -18.21 -14.14 0.27
C MET A 270 -19.00 -13.21 -0.65
N GLN A 271 -19.05 -13.50 -1.96
CA GLN A 271 -19.92 -12.78 -2.90
C GLN A 271 -21.40 -12.94 -2.54
N GLN A 272 -21.83 -14.14 -2.18
CA GLN A 272 -23.18 -14.38 -1.72
C GLN A 272 -23.47 -13.65 -0.38
N ALA A 273 -22.54 -13.67 0.56
CA ALA A 273 -22.66 -12.96 1.83
C ALA A 273 -22.78 -11.44 1.60
N LEU A 274 -21.99 -10.86 0.70
CA LEU A 274 -22.11 -9.45 0.31
C LEU A 274 -23.50 -9.15 -0.29
N ALA A 275 -23.98 -9.98 -1.20
CA ALA A 275 -25.30 -9.82 -1.84
C ALA A 275 -26.45 -9.91 -0.82
N GLN A 276 -26.26 -10.64 0.28
CA GLN A 276 -27.21 -10.74 1.40
C GLN A 276 -27.07 -9.65 2.44
N GLY A 277 -26.15 -8.69 2.25
CA GLY A 277 -25.92 -7.58 3.19
C GLY A 277 -25.09 -7.93 4.42
N ALA A 278 -24.40 -9.08 4.43
CA ALA A 278 -23.63 -9.53 5.59
C ALA A 278 -22.41 -8.63 5.90
N PHE A 279 -21.98 -7.78 4.96
CA PHE A 279 -20.91 -6.81 5.19
C PHE A 279 -21.39 -5.53 5.90
N GLY A 280 -22.67 -5.48 6.31
CA GLY A 280 -23.26 -4.35 7.01
C GLY A 280 -23.62 -3.18 6.08
N ALA A 281 -23.75 -2.00 6.67
CA ALA A 281 -24.05 -0.76 5.96
C ALA A 281 -23.19 0.38 6.51
N LEU A 282 -22.80 1.32 5.66
CA LEU A 282 -22.12 2.52 6.12
C LEU A 282 -23.05 3.33 7.03
N PRO A 283 -22.54 3.89 8.14
CA PRO A 283 -23.31 4.81 8.97
C PRO A 283 -23.85 6.00 8.15
N ALA A 284 -24.98 6.58 8.56
CA ALA A 284 -25.47 7.81 7.95
C ALA A 284 -24.40 8.91 8.05
N LEU A 285 -24.37 9.82 7.10
CA LEU A 285 -23.57 11.05 7.20
C LEU A 285 -24.34 12.05 8.09
N ASP A 286 -23.66 12.57 9.08
CA ASP A 286 -24.14 13.71 9.88
C ASP A 286 -24.08 15.01 9.08
#